data_6c6f29c71f0aa7124dd07df9be2c85b3
#
_entry.id   6c6f29c71f0aa7124dd07df9be2c85b3
#
_cell.length_a   1.000
_cell.length_b   1.000
_cell.length_c   1.000
_cell.angle_alpha   90.00
_cell.angle_beta   90.00
_cell.angle_gamma   90.00
#
_symmetry.space_group_name_H-M   'P 1'
#
loop_
_entity.id
_entity.type
_entity.pdbx_description
1 polymer ?
#
loop_
_entity_poly.entity_id
_entity_poly.type
_entity_poly.pdbx_seq_one_letter_code
_entity_poly.pdbx_strand_id
1 'polypeptide(L)' 'MQRDLSCPVCNADFPVSGEEQAGEEVFCTYCGAPCKLTADASSEECEVEEDF' A
#
# COMPACT_ATOMS: atom_id res chain seq x y z
N MET A 1 -2.86 12.92 -4.92
CA MET A 1 -2.59 12.27 -6.21
C MET A 1 -2.66 10.76 -6.06
N GLN A 2 -3.21 10.11 -7.07
CA GLN A 2 -3.35 8.66 -7.06
C GLN A 2 -2.03 7.98 -7.41
N ARG A 3 -1.73 6.87 -6.76
CA ARG A 3 -0.54 6.09 -7.08
C ARG A 3 -0.82 4.61 -6.87
N ASP A 4 0.07 3.79 -7.38
CA ASP A 4 -0.04 2.33 -7.25
C ASP A 4 1.02 1.81 -6.29
N LEU A 5 0.61 0.85 -5.46
CA LEU A 5 1.52 0.17 -4.55
C LEU A 5 1.57 -1.31 -4.87
N SER A 6 2.72 -1.93 -4.67
CA SER A 6 2.90 -3.37 -4.92
C SER A 6 2.48 -4.17 -3.70
N CYS A 7 1.58 -5.13 -3.92
CA CYS A 7 1.15 -6.03 -2.86
C CYS A 7 2.27 -7.03 -2.56
N PRO A 8 2.68 -7.20 -1.30
CA PRO A 8 3.73 -8.16 -0.96
C PRO A 8 3.25 -9.61 -0.98
N VAL A 9 1.96 -9.83 -1.10
CA VAL A 9 1.37 -11.17 -1.08
C VAL A 9 1.18 -11.72 -2.49
N CYS A 10 0.50 -10.96 -3.34
CA CYS A 10 0.19 -11.41 -4.71
C CYS A 10 1.03 -10.69 -5.77
N ASN A 11 1.85 -9.74 -5.40
CA ASN A 11 2.72 -8.95 -6.29
C ASN A 11 1.96 -8.12 -7.32
N ALA A 12 0.68 -7.89 -7.11
CA ALA A 12 -0.11 -7.05 -8.00
C ALA A 12 -0.02 -5.59 -7.56
N ASP A 13 -0.05 -4.69 -8.52
CA ASP A 13 -0.12 -3.27 -8.22
C ASP A 13 -1.57 -2.89 -7.96
N PHE A 14 -1.83 -2.21 -6.85
CA PHE A 14 -3.18 -1.76 -6.52
C PHE A 14 -3.17 -0.25 -6.29
N PRO A 15 -4.26 0.42 -6.67
CA PRO A 15 -4.29 1.88 -6.57
C PRO A 15 -4.59 2.36 -5.15
N VAL A 16 -3.97 3.47 -4.77
CA VAL A 16 -4.27 4.17 -3.53
C VAL A 16 -4.45 5.66 -3.86
N SER A 17 -5.07 6.39 -2.94
CA SER A 17 -5.35 7.81 -3.19
C SER A 17 -4.10 8.69 -3.12
N GLY A 18 -3.08 8.23 -2.43
CA GLY A 18 -1.87 9.01 -2.22
C GLY A 18 -1.91 9.89 -0.98
N GLU A 19 -2.97 9.79 -0.20
CA GLU A 19 -3.15 10.56 1.02
C GLU A 19 -2.90 9.75 2.28
N GLU A 20 -2.63 8.47 2.11
CA GLU A 20 -2.36 7.58 3.23
C GLU A 20 -1.05 7.96 3.90
N GLN A 21 -0.98 7.79 5.21
CA GLN A 21 0.19 8.13 6.00
C GLN A 21 0.95 6.88 6.43
N ALA A 22 2.20 7.06 6.83
CA ALA A 22 3.02 5.98 7.35
C ALA A 22 2.32 5.30 8.52
N GLY A 23 2.31 3.96 8.50
CA GLY A 23 1.65 3.18 9.54
C GLY A 23 0.17 2.94 9.29
N GLU A 24 -0.39 3.53 8.25
CA GLU A 24 -1.80 3.34 7.91
C GLU A 24 -1.98 2.01 7.20
N GLU A 25 -3.10 1.33 7.48
CA GLU A 25 -3.40 0.05 6.89
C GLU A 25 -4.19 0.22 5.60
N VAL A 26 -3.79 -0.50 4.58
CA VAL A 26 -4.51 -0.56 3.31
C VAL A 26 -4.70 -2.01 2.91
N PHE A 27 -5.66 -2.26 2.04
CA PHE A 27 -5.98 -3.61 1.58
C PHE A 27 -5.75 -3.72 0.09
N CYS A 28 -5.13 -4.82 -0.33
CA CYS A 28 -4.97 -5.12 -1.74
C CYS A 28 -6.33 -5.35 -2.37
N THR A 29 -6.58 -4.71 -3.52
CA THR A 29 -7.86 -4.88 -4.22
C THR A 29 -7.96 -6.21 -4.96
N TYR A 30 -6.85 -6.91 -5.13
CA TYR A 30 -6.82 -8.15 -5.91
C TYR A 30 -6.87 -9.39 -5.03
N CYS A 31 -6.08 -9.44 -3.97
CA CYS A 31 -6.08 -10.60 -3.07
C CYS A 31 -6.72 -10.32 -1.72
N GLY A 32 -6.99 -9.06 -1.41
CA GLY A 32 -7.63 -8.69 -0.16
C GLY A 32 -6.73 -8.75 1.06
N ALA A 33 -5.42 -8.95 0.87
CA ALA A 33 -4.50 -9.07 1.98
C ALA A 33 -4.32 -7.71 2.67
N PRO A 34 -4.28 -7.67 4.00
CA PRO A 34 -4.00 -6.42 4.71
C PRO A 34 -2.53 -6.04 4.54
N CYS A 35 -2.29 -4.77 4.25
CA CYS A 35 -0.95 -4.23 4.06
C CYS A 35 -0.80 -2.98 4.90
N LYS A 36 0.42 -2.71 5.31
CA LYS A 36 0.71 -1.55 6.14
C LYS A 36 1.76 -0.70 5.46
N LEU A 37 1.53 0.60 5.41
CA LEU A 37 2.47 1.52 4.78
C LEU A 37 3.69 1.73 5.67
N THR A 38 4.87 1.63 5.07
CA THR A 38 6.13 1.88 5.78
C THR A 38 6.51 3.35 5.73
N ALA A 39 5.91 4.10 4.80
CA ALA A 39 6.11 5.54 4.67
C ALA A 39 4.84 6.15 4.12
N ASP A 40 4.75 7.47 4.14
CA ASP A 40 3.58 8.17 3.59
C ASP A 40 3.38 7.81 2.13
N ALA A 41 2.13 7.62 1.72
CA ALA A 41 1.83 7.25 0.35
C ALA A 41 2.28 8.30 -0.66
N SER A 42 2.42 9.55 -0.23
CA SER A 42 2.91 10.63 -1.08
C SER A 42 4.45 10.64 -1.19
N SER A 43 5.13 9.83 -0.39
CA SER A 43 6.59 9.75 -0.42
C SER A 43 7.06 8.84 -1.57
N GLU A 44 8.19 9.19 -2.16
CA GLU A 44 8.80 8.35 -3.19
C GLU A 44 9.31 7.04 -2.62
N GLU A 45 9.55 6.97 -1.32
CA GLU A 45 10.03 5.78 -0.64
C GLU A 45 8.89 4.93 -0.07
N CYS A 46 7.65 5.27 -0.41
CA CYS A 46 6.50 4.55 0.11
C CYS A 46 6.50 3.10 -0.34
N GLU A 47 6.38 2.21 0.62
CA GLU A 47 6.27 0.78 0.38
C GLU A 47 5.19 0.24 1.32
N VAL A 48 4.73 -0.96 1.04
CA VAL A 48 3.79 -1.66 1.91
C VAL A 48 4.38 -2.99 2.31
N GLU A 49 3.98 -3.46 3.48
CA GLU A 49 4.35 -4.77 3.96
C GLU A 49 3.10 -5.51 4.41
N GLU A 50 3.17 -6.83 4.41
CA GLU A 50 2.04 -7.63 4.87
C GLU A 50 1.82 -7.40 6.36
N ASP A 51 0.54 -7.29 6.72
CA ASP A 51 0.15 -6.97 8.09
C ASP A 51 -0.79 -8.05 8.62
N PHE A 52 -0.29 -9.26 8.76
CA PHE A 52 -1.02 -10.34 9.42
C PHE A 52 -0.21 -11.18 10.37
#